data_84d70738b1a7da8a224d47cce7bac13d
#
_entry.id   84d70738b1a7da8a224d47cce7bac13d
#
_cell.length_a   1.000
_cell.length_b   1.000
_cell.length_c   1.000
_cell.angle_alpha   90.00
_cell.angle_beta   90.00
_cell.angle_gamma   90.00
#
_symmetry.space_group_name_H-M   'P 1'
#
loop_
_entity.id
_entity.type
_entity.pdbx_description
1 polymer ?
#
loop_
_entity_poly.entity_id
_entity_poly.type
_entity_poly.pdbx_seq_one_letter_code
_entity_poly.pdbx_strand_id
1 'polypeptide(L)'
;ADQQAVFDYCVANISKKPSKFADDTVIGSQFNQPLLEFSGSCAGCAETSYARLITQLFGEKMYISNATGCSSIWGGTASISPYTVNKDSGHGPAWCNSLFEDNAEHGLGLYLGQKTVRENLIKRIAEIAGSDKASAELKAAFDEFMATKNNTKANDAPAKALIAELEKAAAAGCTESAEILKSKEFIAKKSVWIFGGDGWAYDIGFGGLDHVLASGEDVNVMVFDTEMYSNTGGQASKASNIGEVCQFAAAGKEISKKSLSEIAMTYGYIYVAQIALGANMNQAVKAIAEAEAYPGPSLIIGYAPCELHGVKGGMTNCQNEMKKAVEAGYWNLFTFNPANKAQGKNPFTLTSKAVDGEKYQALLANETRYSRLTRAFPERAKQLFARNEQVANDRYEHLSRLVELYK
;
A
#
# COMPACT_ATOMS: atom_id res chain seq x y z
N ALA A 1 25.83 22.95 -6.31
CA ALA A 1 27.00 22.23 -6.83
C ALA A 1 28.01 21.91 -5.72
N ASP A 2 28.35 22.86 -4.85
CA ASP A 2 29.43 22.70 -3.84
C ASP A 2 29.11 21.65 -2.76
N GLN A 3 27.84 21.38 -2.50
CA GLN A 3 27.39 20.38 -1.51
C GLN A 3 27.20 18.99 -2.11
N GLN A 4 27.29 18.81 -3.42
CA GLN A 4 27.06 17.51 -4.07
C GLN A 4 28.07 16.46 -3.57
N ALA A 5 29.35 16.80 -3.48
CA ALA A 5 30.36 15.87 -3.00
C ALA A 5 30.12 15.43 -1.54
N VAL A 6 29.60 16.32 -0.70
CA VAL A 6 29.26 16.02 0.69
C VAL A 6 28.03 15.08 0.74
N PHE A 7 27.03 15.34 -0.08
CA PHE A 7 25.84 14.49 -0.20
C PHE A 7 26.25 13.08 -0.66
N ASP A 8 27.04 12.98 -1.73
CA ASP A 8 27.51 11.72 -2.29
C ASP A 8 28.33 10.93 -1.26
N TYR A 9 29.21 11.63 -0.51
CA TYR A 9 29.95 11.03 0.58
C TYR A 9 29.02 10.48 1.68
N CYS A 10 28.01 11.25 2.10
CA CYS A 10 27.05 10.81 3.10
C CYS A 10 26.25 9.58 2.62
N VAL A 11 25.77 9.61 1.39
CA VAL A 11 25.03 8.47 0.80
C VAL A 11 25.91 7.22 0.75
N ALA A 12 27.17 7.35 0.38
CA ALA A 12 28.07 6.21 0.24
C ALA A 12 28.57 5.64 1.59
N ASN A 13 28.76 6.49 2.61
CA ASN A 13 29.54 6.11 3.81
C ASN A 13 28.73 6.08 5.12
N ILE A 14 27.54 6.68 5.17
CA ILE A 14 26.73 6.67 6.39
C ILE A 14 25.73 5.53 6.34
N SER A 15 25.95 4.50 7.15
CA SER A 15 25.02 3.40 7.30
C SER A 15 23.88 3.75 8.26
N LYS A 16 22.80 2.92 8.20
CA LYS A 16 21.67 3.00 9.16
C LYS A 16 22.20 2.92 10.60
N LYS A 17 21.79 3.89 11.42
CA LYS A 17 22.10 3.85 12.86
C LYS A 17 21.16 2.92 13.59
N PRO A 18 21.65 2.17 14.61
CA PRO A 18 20.78 1.38 15.48
C PRO A 18 19.70 2.26 16.11
N SER A 19 18.46 1.81 16.04
CA SER A 19 17.31 2.47 16.66
C SER A 19 16.78 1.63 17.81
N LYS A 20 16.32 2.30 18.89
CA LYS A 20 15.59 1.65 19.98
C LYS A 20 14.12 1.36 19.62
N PHE A 21 13.65 1.94 18.52
CA PHE A 21 12.27 1.79 18.06
C PHE A 21 12.19 0.68 17.01
N ALA A 22 11.14 -0.12 17.08
CA ALA A 22 10.87 -1.14 16.06
C ALA A 22 10.62 -0.48 14.69
N ASP A 23 11.09 -1.11 13.62
CA ASP A 23 11.05 -0.56 12.25
C ASP A 23 9.61 -0.35 11.74
N ASP A 24 8.63 -1.06 12.29
CA ASP A 24 7.20 -0.97 12.00
C ASP A 24 6.44 0.03 12.89
N THR A 25 7.16 0.96 13.51
CA THR A 25 6.60 2.12 14.21
C THR A 25 6.83 3.41 13.42
N VAL A 26 6.07 4.46 13.74
CA VAL A 26 6.23 5.77 13.08
C VAL A 26 7.66 6.29 13.20
N ILE A 27 8.25 6.24 14.41
CA ILE A 27 9.62 6.72 14.62
C ILE A 27 10.63 5.75 13.99
N GLY A 28 10.51 4.45 14.24
CA GLY A 28 11.46 3.45 13.76
C GLY A 28 11.55 3.37 12.24
N SER A 29 10.42 3.48 11.53
CA SER A 29 10.38 3.47 10.07
C SER A 29 11.20 4.60 9.44
N GLN A 30 11.33 5.75 10.10
CA GLN A 30 12.05 6.90 9.59
C GLN A 30 13.59 6.78 9.70
N PHE A 31 14.10 5.76 10.40
CA PHE A 31 15.52 5.41 10.37
C PHE A 31 15.88 4.48 9.20
N ASN A 32 14.90 3.92 8.51
CA ASN A 32 15.14 3.13 7.30
C ASN A 32 15.37 4.04 6.11
N GLN A 33 16.27 3.65 5.22
CA GLN A 33 16.47 4.35 3.95
C GLN A 33 15.16 4.26 3.15
N PRO A 34 14.60 5.39 2.68
CA PRO A 34 13.50 5.34 1.72
C PRO A 34 14.06 4.83 0.38
N LEU A 35 13.38 3.86 -0.21
CA LEU A 35 13.75 3.35 -1.52
C LEU A 35 12.87 3.92 -2.64
N LEU A 36 12.26 5.04 -2.35
CA LEU A 36 11.63 5.97 -3.28
C LEU A 36 12.15 7.37 -2.96
N GLU A 37 12.93 7.97 -3.86
CA GLU A 37 13.60 9.24 -3.67
C GLU A 37 13.45 10.14 -4.91
N PHE A 38 13.24 11.44 -4.70
CA PHE A 38 13.20 12.43 -5.78
C PHE A 38 12.22 12.12 -6.90
N SER A 39 10.98 11.74 -6.55
CA SER A 39 9.93 11.46 -7.53
C SER A 39 9.61 12.68 -8.39
N GLY A 40 9.27 12.45 -9.65
CA GLY A 40 8.78 13.49 -10.57
C GLY A 40 7.29 13.84 -10.39
N SER A 41 6.72 13.62 -9.20
CA SER A 41 5.32 13.93 -8.89
C SER A 41 5.07 15.43 -8.75
N CYS A 42 3.79 15.83 -8.77
CA CYS A 42 3.40 17.18 -8.38
C CYS A 42 3.90 17.52 -6.97
N ALA A 43 4.26 18.78 -6.72
CA ALA A 43 4.71 19.22 -5.40
C ALA A 43 3.62 18.97 -4.35
N GLY A 44 3.96 18.25 -3.29
CA GLY A 44 3.01 17.88 -2.23
C GLY A 44 2.04 16.75 -2.57
N CYS A 45 2.31 15.97 -3.63
CA CYS A 45 1.51 14.80 -3.98
C CYS A 45 1.41 13.82 -2.81
N ALA A 46 0.19 13.43 -2.45
CA ALA A 46 -0.04 12.50 -1.35
C ALA A 46 0.36 11.05 -1.66
N GLU A 47 0.26 10.61 -2.92
CA GLU A 47 0.57 9.24 -3.32
C GLU A 47 2.00 8.84 -2.96
N THR A 48 2.96 9.72 -3.22
CA THR A 48 4.38 9.45 -2.98
C THR A 48 4.72 9.27 -1.51
N SER A 49 3.97 9.89 -0.59
CA SER A 49 4.18 9.71 0.85
C SER A 49 3.84 8.29 1.31
N TYR A 50 2.79 7.69 0.76
CA TYR A 50 2.44 6.28 1.01
C TYR A 50 3.47 5.33 0.39
N ALA A 51 3.78 5.51 -0.89
CA ALA A 51 4.76 4.67 -1.58
C ALA A 51 6.14 4.71 -0.91
N ARG A 52 6.59 5.90 -0.49
CA ARG A 52 7.83 6.07 0.27
C ARG A 52 7.82 5.29 1.58
N LEU A 53 6.77 5.42 2.37
CA LEU A 53 6.63 4.69 3.64
C LEU A 53 6.66 3.17 3.43
N ILE A 54 5.93 2.66 2.43
CA ILE A 54 5.92 1.23 2.11
C ILE A 54 7.31 0.74 1.72
N THR A 55 8.08 1.54 0.95
CA THR A 55 9.46 1.18 0.61
C THR A 55 10.41 1.23 1.79
N GLN A 56 10.19 2.10 2.79
CA GLN A 56 10.97 2.11 4.03
C GLN A 56 10.74 0.85 4.87
N LEU A 57 9.54 0.29 4.81
CA LEU A 57 9.17 -0.92 5.55
C LEU A 57 9.63 -2.20 4.85
N PHE A 58 9.49 -2.28 3.52
CA PHE A 58 9.61 -3.55 2.79
C PHE A 58 10.47 -3.47 1.53
N GLY A 59 10.92 -2.30 1.12
CA GLY A 59 11.46 -2.00 -0.22
C GLY A 59 12.51 -2.96 -0.76
N GLU A 60 13.40 -3.50 0.08
CA GLU A 60 14.45 -4.44 -0.34
C GLU A 60 13.90 -5.78 -0.89
N LYS A 61 12.63 -6.09 -0.59
CA LYS A 61 11.99 -7.36 -0.95
C LYS A 61 10.76 -7.17 -1.81
N MET A 62 10.47 -5.92 -2.21
CA MET A 62 9.25 -5.58 -2.92
C MET A 62 9.31 -5.93 -4.41
N TYR A 63 8.20 -6.47 -4.88
CA TYR A 63 7.79 -6.44 -6.27
C TYR A 63 6.57 -5.54 -6.37
N ILE A 64 6.59 -4.59 -7.30
CA ILE A 64 5.52 -3.61 -7.49
C ILE A 64 4.96 -3.76 -8.89
N SER A 65 3.68 -4.12 -8.99
CA SER A 65 2.87 -3.99 -10.18
C SER A 65 2.11 -2.67 -10.11
N ASN A 66 2.29 -1.79 -11.07
CA ASN A 66 1.73 -0.45 -11.04
C ASN A 66 0.77 -0.22 -12.19
N ALA A 67 -0.47 0.22 -11.91
CA ALA A 67 -1.42 0.63 -12.93
C ALA A 67 -0.96 1.92 -13.61
N THR A 68 -1.14 2.01 -14.93
CA THR A 68 -0.94 3.26 -15.66
C THR A 68 -1.78 4.38 -15.05
N GLY A 69 -1.15 5.49 -14.73
CA GLY A 69 -1.76 6.64 -14.04
C GLY A 69 -0.69 7.53 -13.43
N CYS A 70 -1.02 8.37 -12.43
CA CYS A 70 -0.05 9.23 -11.77
C CYS A 70 1.11 8.43 -11.18
N SER A 71 0.83 7.33 -10.51
CA SER A 71 1.85 6.49 -9.87
C SER A 71 2.83 5.84 -10.86
N SER A 72 2.41 5.57 -12.09
CA SER A 72 3.33 5.12 -13.15
C SER A 72 4.15 6.28 -13.73
N ILE A 73 3.57 7.47 -13.82
CA ILE A 73 4.28 8.65 -14.35
C ILE A 73 5.37 9.10 -13.40
N TRP A 74 5.09 9.23 -12.10
CA TRP A 74 6.15 9.61 -11.16
C TRP A 74 7.06 8.41 -10.76
N GLY A 75 6.63 7.17 -10.97
CA GLY A 75 7.35 5.95 -10.54
C GLY A 75 8.27 5.34 -11.59
N GLY A 76 8.01 5.55 -12.88
CA GLY A 76 8.69 4.79 -13.92
C GLY A 76 8.88 5.48 -15.25
N THR A 77 9.09 6.79 -15.29
CA THR A 77 9.56 7.42 -16.54
C THR A 77 10.89 6.81 -16.93
N ALA A 78 11.03 6.39 -18.18
CA ALA A 78 12.11 5.55 -18.69
C ALA A 78 13.54 6.05 -18.42
N SER A 79 13.71 7.33 -18.10
CA SER A 79 15.01 7.95 -17.82
C SER A 79 15.25 8.30 -16.35
N ILE A 80 14.21 8.33 -15.52
CA ILE A 80 14.31 8.79 -14.12
C ILE A 80 13.33 8.00 -13.26
N SER A 81 13.74 6.82 -12.79
CA SER A 81 12.98 6.12 -11.76
C SER A 81 13.34 6.67 -10.39
N PRO A 82 12.35 7.02 -9.53
CA PRO A 82 12.60 7.42 -8.16
C PRO A 82 12.89 6.21 -7.24
N TYR A 83 12.62 5.00 -7.70
CA TYR A 83 12.94 3.79 -6.95
C TYR A 83 14.44 3.53 -6.98
N THR A 84 15.00 3.26 -5.82
CA THR A 84 16.42 3.05 -5.61
C THR A 84 16.70 1.78 -4.81
N VAL A 85 17.96 1.47 -4.60
CA VAL A 85 18.39 0.30 -3.82
C VAL A 85 18.92 0.75 -2.46
N ASN A 86 18.81 -0.13 -1.48
CA ASN A 86 19.52 0.02 -0.23
C ASN A 86 21.02 -0.14 -0.52
N LYS A 87 21.83 0.84 -0.10
CA LYS A 87 23.26 0.87 -0.38
C LYS A 87 24.05 -0.23 0.31
N ASP A 88 23.56 -0.74 1.45
CA ASP A 88 24.24 -1.77 2.24
C ASP A 88 23.98 -3.17 1.67
N SER A 89 22.76 -3.42 1.16
CA SER A 89 22.37 -4.73 0.60
C SER A 89 22.42 -4.80 -0.93
N GLY A 90 22.38 -3.66 -1.61
CA GLY A 90 22.25 -3.59 -3.06
C GLY A 90 20.87 -3.98 -3.60
N HIS A 91 19.88 -4.19 -2.72
CA HIS A 91 18.52 -4.60 -3.09
C HIS A 91 17.53 -3.43 -2.97
N GLY A 92 16.51 -3.44 -3.84
CA GLY A 92 15.44 -2.46 -3.84
C GLY A 92 14.20 -2.97 -4.56
N PRO A 93 13.13 -2.15 -4.67
CA PRO A 93 11.91 -2.56 -5.33
C PRO A 93 12.14 -2.94 -6.79
N ALA A 94 11.62 -4.11 -7.19
CA ALA A 94 11.46 -4.47 -8.59
C ALA A 94 10.11 -3.90 -9.06
N TRP A 95 10.14 -2.83 -9.83
CA TRP A 95 8.97 -2.11 -10.29
C TRP A 95 8.68 -2.40 -11.77
N CYS A 96 7.41 -2.64 -12.08
CA CYS A 96 6.94 -2.72 -13.45
C CYS A 96 5.56 -2.05 -13.59
N ASN A 97 5.36 -1.42 -14.75
CA ASN A 97 4.08 -0.84 -15.13
C ASN A 97 3.27 -1.88 -15.91
N SER A 98 1.98 -1.91 -15.66
CA SER A 98 1.00 -2.64 -16.44
C SER A 98 0.03 -1.69 -17.14
N LEU A 99 -0.81 -2.23 -18.01
CA LEU A 99 -1.90 -1.46 -18.59
C LEU A 99 -2.87 -1.01 -17.49
N PHE A 100 -3.65 0.02 -17.82
CA PHE A 100 -4.56 0.63 -16.86
C PHE A 100 -5.63 -0.35 -16.36
N GLU A 101 -6.09 -1.22 -17.24
CA GLU A 101 -7.18 -2.17 -16.99
C GLU A 101 -6.74 -3.49 -16.33
N ASP A 102 -5.49 -3.96 -16.54
CA ASP A 102 -5.06 -5.33 -16.21
C ASP A 102 -4.07 -5.43 -15.05
N ASN A 103 -3.83 -4.33 -14.35
CA ASN A 103 -2.77 -4.26 -13.34
C ASN A 103 -2.96 -5.26 -12.18
N ALA A 104 -4.18 -5.53 -11.78
CA ALA A 104 -4.44 -6.46 -10.69
C ALA A 104 -3.99 -7.88 -11.08
N GLU A 105 -4.38 -8.32 -12.28
CA GLU A 105 -4.04 -9.65 -12.83
C GLU A 105 -2.54 -9.76 -13.10
N HIS A 106 -1.91 -8.69 -13.59
CA HIS A 106 -0.46 -8.64 -13.77
C HIS A 106 0.26 -8.82 -12.43
N GLY A 107 -0.20 -8.14 -11.36
CA GLY A 107 0.35 -8.30 -10.02
C GLY A 107 0.16 -9.70 -9.45
N LEU A 108 -1.00 -10.31 -9.67
CA LEU A 108 -1.24 -11.71 -9.33
C LEU A 108 -0.29 -12.64 -10.09
N GLY A 109 -0.07 -12.39 -11.38
CA GLY A 109 0.88 -13.16 -12.19
C GLY A 109 2.31 -13.10 -11.66
N LEU A 110 2.76 -11.91 -11.24
CA LEU A 110 4.06 -11.74 -10.58
C LEU A 110 4.15 -12.55 -9.28
N TYR A 111 3.10 -12.51 -8.45
CA TYR A 111 3.06 -13.29 -7.23
C TYR A 111 3.10 -14.79 -7.49
N LEU A 112 2.26 -15.30 -8.40
CA LEU A 112 2.19 -16.72 -8.72
C LEU A 112 3.52 -17.25 -9.32
N GLY A 113 4.18 -16.44 -10.15
CA GLY A 113 5.52 -16.75 -10.67
C GLY A 113 6.54 -16.90 -9.55
N GLN A 114 6.61 -15.92 -8.64
CA GLN A 114 7.48 -15.94 -7.46
C GLN A 114 7.17 -17.13 -6.55
N LYS A 115 5.90 -17.37 -6.25
CA LYS A 115 5.44 -18.48 -5.42
C LYS A 115 5.87 -19.82 -6.01
N THR A 116 5.67 -20.05 -7.31
CA THR A 116 6.02 -21.29 -8.00
C THR A 116 7.52 -21.57 -7.95
N VAL A 117 8.34 -20.58 -8.25
CA VAL A 117 9.80 -20.72 -8.18
C VAL A 117 10.23 -21.04 -6.75
N ARG A 118 9.73 -20.30 -5.78
CA ARG A 118 10.06 -20.47 -4.37
C ARG A 118 9.65 -21.84 -3.83
N GLU A 119 8.43 -22.30 -4.12
CA GLU A 119 7.94 -23.61 -3.68
C GLU A 119 8.78 -24.76 -4.28
N ASN A 120 9.19 -24.65 -5.53
CA ASN A 120 10.10 -25.61 -6.14
C ASN A 120 11.47 -25.63 -5.45
N LEU A 121 12.04 -24.48 -5.11
CA LEU A 121 13.29 -24.39 -4.36
C LEU A 121 13.13 -25.02 -2.96
N ILE A 122 12.06 -24.68 -2.24
CA ILE A 122 11.76 -25.24 -0.92
C ILE A 122 11.69 -26.78 -0.97
N LYS A 123 11.01 -27.33 -1.98
CA LYS A 123 10.91 -28.78 -2.15
C LYS A 123 12.28 -29.43 -2.36
N ARG A 124 13.10 -28.87 -3.23
CA ARG A 124 14.47 -29.36 -3.48
C ARG A 124 15.37 -29.26 -2.25
N ILE A 125 15.25 -28.14 -1.49
CA ILE A 125 15.98 -27.96 -0.22
C ILE A 125 15.52 -28.98 0.82
N ALA A 126 14.23 -29.29 0.89
CA ALA A 126 13.69 -30.32 1.79
C ALA A 126 14.27 -31.71 1.47
N GLU A 127 14.44 -32.06 0.20
CA GLU A 127 15.06 -33.32 -0.23
C GLU A 127 16.53 -33.41 0.23
N ILE A 128 17.29 -32.29 0.12
CA ILE A 128 18.66 -32.23 0.64
C ILE A 128 18.68 -32.37 2.16
N ALA A 129 17.88 -31.57 2.87
CA ALA A 129 17.83 -31.54 4.34
C ALA A 129 17.36 -32.90 4.93
N GLY A 130 16.49 -33.61 4.22
CA GLY A 130 16.02 -34.96 4.60
C GLY A 130 17.02 -36.07 4.33
N SER A 131 18.10 -35.81 3.63
CA SER A 131 19.09 -36.86 3.28
C SER A 131 20.00 -37.19 4.49
N ASP A 132 20.56 -38.43 4.48
CA ASP A 132 21.54 -38.84 5.49
C ASP A 132 22.87 -38.08 5.40
N LYS A 133 23.11 -37.39 4.27
CA LYS A 133 24.32 -36.60 4.02
C LYS A 133 24.19 -35.16 4.50
N ALA A 134 22.99 -34.71 4.90
CA ALA A 134 22.77 -33.35 5.39
C ALA A 134 23.40 -33.16 6.79
N SER A 135 24.11 -32.05 6.98
CA SER A 135 24.63 -31.68 8.29
C SER A 135 23.47 -31.34 9.26
N ALA A 136 23.74 -31.46 10.56
CA ALA A 136 22.75 -31.08 11.57
C ALA A 136 22.40 -29.59 11.50
N GLU A 137 23.38 -28.75 11.14
CA GLU A 137 23.22 -27.31 10.98
C GLU A 137 22.30 -26.97 9.81
N LEU A 138 22.45 -27.67 8.66
CA LEU A 138 21.56 -27.48 7.51
C LEU A 138 20.11 -27.86 7.84
N LYS A 139 19.91 -28.99 8.56
CA LYS A 139 18.57 -29.43 9.00
C LYS A 139 17.94 -28.39 9.91
N ALA A 140 18.67 -27.92 10.91
CA ALA A 140 18.19 -26.90 11.87
C ALA A 140 17.86 -25.56 11.16
N ALA A 141 18.71 -25.10 10.23
CA ALA A 141 18.47 -23.90 9.46
C ALA A 141 17.22 -24.03 8.56
N PHE A 142 17.00 -25.20 7.97
CA PHE A 142 15.80 -25.46 7.19
C PHE A 142 14.53 -25.48 8.03
N ASP A 143 14.55 -26.09 9.21
CA ASP A 143 13.41 -26.11 10.13
C ASP A 143 13.02 -24.70 10.61
N GLU A 144 14.01 -23.87 10.96
CA GLU A 144 13.78 -22.48 11.33
C GLU A 144 13.24 -21.64 10.17
N PHE A 145 13.77 -21.84 8.97
CA PHE A 145 13.26 -21.24 7.75
C PHE A 145 11.79 -21.61 7.52
N MET A 146 11.45 -22.89 7.64
CA MET A 146 10.08 -23.39 7.43
C MET A 146 9.10 -22.85 8.47
N ALA A 147 9.53 -22.66 9.71
CA ALA A 147 8.70 -22.06 10.78
C ALA A 147 8.32 -20.60 10.48
N THR A 148 9.14 -19.90 9.69
CA THR A 148 8.95 -18.46 9.40
C THR A 148 8.57 -18.17 7.94
N LYS A 149 8.49 -19.16 7.08
CA LYS A 149 8.41 -19.02 5.61
C LYS A 149 7.32 -18.10 5.08
N ASN A 150 6.24 -17.91 5.83
CA ASN A 150 5.09 -17.10 5.41
C ASN A 150 5.12 -15.64 5.93
N ASN A 151 6.14 -15.26 6.67
CA ASN A 151 6.26 -13.90 7.19
C ASN A 151 7.53 -13.23 6.64
N THR A 152 7.38 -12.18 5.85
CA THR A 152 8.47 -11.51 5.13
C THR A 152 9.57 -11.00 6.07
N LYS A 153 9.19 -10.43 7.22
CA LYS A 153 10.14 -9.89 8.21
C LYS A 153 10.83 -11.01 8.98
N ALA A 154 10.05 -11.95 9.53
CA ALA A 154 10.58 -13.04 10.34
C ALA A 154 11.42 -14.03 9.51
N ASN A 155 11.14 -14.17 8.21
CA ASN A 155 11.84 -15.09 7.33
C ASN A 155 13.23 -14.61 6.87
N ASP A 156 13.58 -13.34 7.07
CA ASP A 156 14.82 -12.77 6.53
C ASP A 156 16.09 -13.42 7.10
N ALA A 157 16.23 -13.44 8.41
CA ALA A 157 17.40 -14.03 9.06
C ALA A 157 17.48 -15.55 8.86
N PRO A 158 16.39 -16.35 9.03
CA PRO A 158 16.39 -17.77 8.71
C PRO A 158 16.70 -18.08 7.26
N ALA A 159 16.23 -17.30 6.28
CA ALA A 159 16.56 -17.49 4.88
C ALA A 159 18.05 -17.26 4.61
N LYS A 160 18.65 -16.22 5.19
CA LYS A 160 20.10 -15.98 5.10
C LYS A 160 20.93 -17.10 5.73
N ALA A 161 20.51 -17.60 6.91
CA ALA A 161 21.17 -18.73 7.56
C ALA A 161 21.08 -20.00 6.70
N LEU A 162 19.92 -20.30 6.14
CA LEU A 162 19.74 -21.44 5.25
C LEU A 162 20.61 -21.33 3.99
N ILE A 163 20.69 -20.16 3.36
CA ILE A 163 21.56 -19.91 2.20
C ILE A 163 23.01 -20.17 2.57
N ALA A 164 23.47 -19.71 3.73
CA ALA A 164 24.85 -19.93 4.19
C ALA A 164 25.17 -21.44 4.37
N GLU A 165 24.24 -22.24 4.89
CA GLU A 165 24.42 -23.68 5.02
C GLU A 165 24.38 -24.39 3.67
N LEU A 166 23.56 -23.93 2.71
CA LEU A 166 23.57 -24.43 1.33
C LEU A 166 24.90 -24.09 0.62
N GLU A 167 25.50 -22.93 0.88
CA GLU A 167 26.82 -22.57 0.34
C GLU A 167 27.92 -23.48 0.88
N LYS A 168 27.88 -23.84 2.18
CA LYS A 168 28.80 -24.83 2.76
C LYS A 168 28.62 -26.21 2.14
N ALA A 169 27.37 -26.66 1.96
CA ALA A 169 27.08 -27.94 1.33
C ALA A 169 27.57 -28.02 -0.14
N ALA A 170 27.37 -26.91 -0.89
CA ALA A 170 27.88 -26.80 -2.25
C ALA A 170 29.41 -26.86 -2.31
N ALA A 171 30.11 -26.16 -1.40
CA ALA A 171 31.56 -26.23 -1.27
C ALA A 171 32.07 -27.63 -0.89
N ALA A 172 31.27 -28.39 -0.16
CA ALA A 172 31.57 -29.82 0.14
C ALA A 172 31.23 -30.79 -1.01
N GLY A 173 30.78 -30.26 -2.16
CA GLY A 173 30.52 -31.06 -3.37
C GLY A 173 29.06 -31.45 -3.60
N CYS A 174 28.11 -30.87 -2.88
CA CYS A 174 26.68 -31.06 -3.17
C CYS A 174 26.27 -30.25 -4.41
N THR A 175 26.16 -30.95 -5.54
CA THR A 175 25.80 -30.35 -6.84
C THR A 175 24.40 -29.74 -6.81
N GLU A 176 23.44 -30.34 -6.11
CA GLU A 176 22.09 -29.86 -5.97
C GLU A 176 22.02 -28.54 -5.22
N SER A 177 22.79 -28.38 -4.12
CA SER A 177 22.93 -27.12 -3.43
C SER A 177 23.50 -26.02 -4.34
N ALA A 178 24.48 -26.32 -5.15
CA ALA A 178 25.07 -25.38 -6.12
C ALA A 178 24.06 -24.94 -7.19
N GLU A 179 23.18 -25.83 -7.66
CA GLU A 179 22.09 -25.47 -8.58
C GLU A 179 21.01 -24.61 -7.92
N ILE A 180 20.60 -24.91 -6.69
CA ILE A 180 19.65 -24.10 -5.93
C ILE A 180 20.17 -22.69 -5.71
N LEU A 181 21.45 -22.54 -5.40
CA LEU A 181 22.09 -21.25 -5.13
C LEU A 181 22.11 -20.32 -6.34
N LYS A 182 21.95 -20.80 -7.57
CA LYS A 182 21.77 -19.95 -8.76
C LYS A 182 20.50 -19.11 -8.72
N SER A 183 19.52 -19.52 -7.89
CA SER A 183 18.24 -18.83 -7.69
C SER A 183 18.00 -18.44 -6.21
N LYS A 184 19.09 -18.23 -5.45
CA LYS A 184 19.03 -17.99 -4.00
C LYS A 184 18.20 -16.76 -3.60
N GLU A 185 18.07 -15.78 -4.49
CA GLU A 185 17.26 -14.58 -4.27
C GLU A 185 15.76 -14.87 -4.11
N PHE A 186 15.27 -16.02 -4.58
CA PHE A 186 13.88 -16.45 -4.44
C PHE A 186 13.61 -17.27 -3.16
N ILE A 187 14.61 -17.63 -2.37
CA ILE A 187 14.41 -18.40 -1.14
C ILE A 187 13.68 -17.59 -0.10
N ALA A 188 14.13 -16.35 0.18
CA ALA A 188 13.46 -15.45 1.11
C ALA A 188 12.09 -15.02 0.59
N LYS A 189 11.10 -14.89 1.50
CA LYS A 189 9.76 -14.40 1.13
C LYS A 189 9.86 -13.00 0.54
N LYS A 190 9.24 -12.81 -0.61
CA LYS A 190 9.08 -11.50 -1.25
C LYS A 190 7.77 -10.84 -0.83
N SER A 191 7.73 -9.52 -0.90
CA SER A 191 6.57 -8.68 -0.64
C SER A 191 6.02 -8.18 -1.97
N VAL A 192 4.84 -8.64 -2.37
CA VAL A 192 4.23 -8.27 -3.66
C VAL A 192 3.13 -7.24 -3.44
N TRP A 193 3.29 -6.10 -4.09
CA TRP A 193 2.39 -4.96 -4.00
C TRP A 193 1.82 -4.59 -5.37
N ILE A 194 0.53 -4.29 -5.39
CA ILE A 194 -0.21 -3.81 -6.56
C ILE A 194 -0.62 -2.38 -6.25
N PHE A 195 -0.09 -1.42 -7.01
CA PHE A 195 -0.32 0.01 -6.84
C PHE A 195 -1.19 0.58 -7.94
N GLY A 196 -2.11 1.46 -7.59
CA GLY A 196 -2.88 2.21 -8.56
C GLY A 196 -3.81 3.23 -7.93
N GLY A 197 -4.35 4.12 -8.76
CA GLY A 197 -5.32 5.15 -8.36
C GLY A 197 -6.75 4.62 -8.31
N ASP A 198 -7.67 5.49 -7.89
CA ASP A 198 -9.10 5.17 -7.80
C ASP A 198 -9.74 4.90 -9.18
N GLY A 199 -9.34 5.58 -10.24
CA GLY A 199 -9.85 5.30 -11.58
C GLY A 199 -9.58 3.87 -12.03
N TRP A 200 -8.44 3.30 -11.66
CA TRP A 200 -8.16 1.88 -11.83
C TRP A 200 -9.03 1.02 -10.90
N ALA A 201 -8.94 1.22 -9.59
CA ALA A 201 -9.49 0.29 -8.60
C ALA A 201 -11.02 0.33 -8.51
N TYR A 202 -11.64 1.49 -8.71
CA TYR A 202 -13.09 1.65 -8.59
C TYR A 202 -13.84 1.45 -9.91
N ASP A 203 -13.16 1.65 -11.04
CA ASP A 203 -13.77 1.69 -12.37
C ASP A 203 -13.19 0.63 -13.31
N ILE A 204 -12.19 0.98 -14.11
CA ILE A 204 -11.79 0.17 -15.25
C ILE A 204 -11.13 -1.16 -14.87
N GLY A 205 -10.32 -1.19 -13.79
CA GLY A 205 -9.65 -2.40 -13.30
C GLY A 205 -10.42 -3.12 -12.18
N PHE A 206 -11.66 -2.69 -11.85
CA PHE A 206 -12.39 -3.26 -10.71
C PHE A 206 -12.67 -4.76 -10.86
N GLY A 207 -13.02 -5.22 -12.05
CA GLY A 207 -13.29 -6.64 -12.28
C GLY A 207 -12.07 -7.54 -12.03
N GLY A 208 -10.89 -7.12 -12.50
CA GLY A 208 -9.63 -7.80 -12.23
C GLY A 208 -9.21 -7.71 -10.77
N LEU A 209 -9.36 -6.55 -10.15
CA LEU A 209 -9.10 -6.38 -8.73
C LEU A 209 -9.99 -7.29 -7.85
N ASP A 210 -11.27 -7.38 -8.16
CA ASP A 210 -12.21 -8.26 -7.48
C ASP A 210 -11.77 -9.73 -7.61
N HIS A 211 -11.42 -10.17 -8.82
CA HIS A 211 -10.90 -11.52 -9.08
C HIS A 211 -9.62 -11.81 -8.27
N VAL A 212 -8.68 -10.88 -8.24
CA VAL A 212 -7.41 -11.03 -7.50
C VAL A 212 -7.67 -11.15 -6.00
N LEU A 213 -8.52 -10.30 -5.44
CA LEU A 213 -8.92 -10.38 -4.03
C LEU A 213 -9.66 -11.69 -3.72
N ALA A 214 -10.50 -12.17 -4.65
CA ALA A 214 -11.22 -13.44 -4.53
C ALA A 214 -10.30 -14.67 -4.59
N SER A 215 -9.09 -14.55 -5.16
CA SER A 215 -8.15 -15.67 -5.28
C SER A 215 -7.63 -16.21 -3.95
N GLY A 216 -7.68 -15.41 -2.89
CA GLY A 216 -7.14 -15.75 -1.58
C GLY A 216 -5.60 -15.74 -1.50
N GLU A 217 -4.92 -15.32 -2.57
CA GLU A 217 -3.45 -15.28 -2.61
C GLU A 217 -2.86 -14.12 -1.80
N ASP A 218 -1.66 -14.30 -1.29
CA ASP A 218 -0.95 -13.36 -0.41
C ASP A 218 -0.35 -12.19 -1.22
N VAL A 219 -1.20 -11.27 -1.62
CA VAL A 219 -0.85 -10.05 -2.34
C VAL A 219 -1.37 -8.81 -1.61
N ASN A 220 -0.61 -7.72 -1.67
CA ASN A 220 -0.98 -6.45 -1.05
C ASN A 220 -1.41 -5.45 -2.12
N VAL A 221 -2.60 -4.88 -1.98
CA VAL A 221 -3.12 -3.85 -2.87
C VAL A 221 -3.11 -2.51 -2.15
N MET A 222 -2.45 -1.51 -2.75
CA MET A 222 -2.51 -0.12 -2.29
C MET A 222 -3.23 0.74 -3.32
N VAL A 223 -4.38 1.27 -2.95
CA VAL A 223 -5.15 2.22 -3.75
C VAL A 223 -4.87 3.64 -3.26
N PHE A 224 -4.33 4.46 -4.13
CA PHE A 224 -4.19 5.91 -3.92
C PHE A 224 -5.52 6.56 -4.31
N ASP A 225 -6.38 6.83 -3.34
CA ASP A 225 -7.72 7.37 -3.59
C ASP A 225 -7.65 8.90 -3.69
N THR A 226 -7.53 9.38 -4.91
CA THR A 226 -7.55 10.81 -5.26
C THR A 226 -8.96 11.29 -5.61
N GLU A 227 -9.95 10.41 -5.55
CA GLU A 227 -11.37 10.70 -5.81
C GLU A 227 -11.68 11.18 -7.24
N MET A 228 -10.73 11.02 -8.18
CA MET A 228 -10.89 11.32 -9.60
C MET A 228 -9.80 10.65 -10.45
N TYR A 229 -10.00 10.58 -11.76
CA TYR A 229 -8.93 10.23 -12.71
C TYR A 229 -7.93 11.40 -12.79
N SER A 230 -6.94 11.41 -11.89
CA SER A 230 -6.05 12.56 -11.75
C SER A 230 -5.11 12.74 -12.94
N ASN A 231 -4.44 11.67 -13.38
CA ASN A 231 -3.42 11.75 -14.43
C ASN A 231 -3.96 12.21 -15.77
N THR A 232 -5.19 11.85 -16.11
CA THR A 232 -5.83 12.20 -17.39
C THR A 232 -6.51 13.56 -17.37
N GLY A 233 -6.53 14.26 -16.25
CA GLY A 233 -7.02 15.65 -16.15
C GLY A 233 -8.29 15.85 -15.35
N GLY A 234 -8.60 14.98 -14.37
CA GLY A 234 -9.65 15.21 -13.38
C GLY A 234 -11.05 14.79 -13.83
N GLN A 235 -11.18 13.67 -14.50
CA GLN A 235 -12.49 13.07 -14.80
C GLN A 235 -13.12 12.45 -13.54
N ALA A 236 -14.44 12.47 -13.49
CA ALA A 236 -15.19 11.80 -12.43
C ALA A 236 -14.95 10.31 -12.46
N SER A 237 -14.62 9.74 -11.29
CA SER A 237 -14.58 8.30 -11.06
C SER A 237 -15.76 7.86 -10.17
N LYS A 238 -15.90 6.57 -9.92
CA LYS A 238 -16.84 6.06 -8.90
C LYS A 238 -16.37 6.39 -7.47
N ALA A 239 -15.13 6.85 -7.31
CA ALA A 239 -14.61 7.36 -6.04
C ALA A 239 -14.93 8.83 -5.80
N SER A 240 -15.32 9.61 -6.82
CA SER A 240 -15.69 11.02 -6.66
C SER A 240 -16.96 11.17 -5.81
N ASN A 241 -16.99 12.18 -4.95
CA ASN A 241 -18.10 12.41 -4.03
C ASN A 241 -19.19 13.31 -4.62
N ILE A 242 -20.36 13.35 -3.95
CA ILE A 242 -21.48 14.20 -4.30
C ILE A 242 -21.06 15.67 -4.25
N GLY A 243 -21.45 16.44 -5.25
CA GLY A 243 -21.14 17.88 -5.37
C GLY A 243 -19.73 18.19 -5.87
N GLU A 244 -18.88 17.19 -6.06
CA GLU A 244 -17.55 17.36 -6.66
C GLU A 244 -17.68 17.72 -8.13
N VAL A 245 -16.99 18.78 -8.54
CA VAL A 245 -16.93 19.23 -9.92
C VAL A 245 -15.69 18.66 -10.60
N CYS A 246 -15.93 17.75 -11.52
CA CYS A 246 -14.91 17.06 -12.30
C CYS A 246 -15.24 17.17 -13.79
N GLN A 247 -14.33 16.75 -14.67
CA GLN A 247 -14.68 16.47 -16.06
C GLN A 247 -15.80 15.41 -16.10
N PHE A 248 -16.78 15.60 -16.94
CA PHE A 248 -18.05 14.86 -17.04
C PHE A 248 -19.03 15.04 -15.87
N ALA A 249 -18.71 15.90 -14.89
CA ALA A 249 -19.58 16.29 -13.79
C ALA A 249 -19.47 17.81 -13.53
N ALA A 250 -19.59 18.62 -14.56
CA ALA A 250 -19.40 20.08 -14.50
C ALA A 250 -20.39 20.81 -13.58
N ALA A 251 -21.59 20.25 -13.39
CA ALA A 251 -22.62 20.77 -12.49
C ALA A 251 -22.65 20.06 -11.12
N GLY A 252 -21.53 19.41 -10.73
CA GLY A 252 -21.40 18.61 -9.52
C GLY A 252 -21.95 17.22 -9.67
N LYS A 253 -21.19 16.22 -9.23
CA LYS A 253 -21.58 14.82 -9.24
C LYS A 253 -22.81 14.57 -8.35
N GLU A 254 -23.76 13.79 -8.82
CA GLU A 254 -25.01 13.50 -8.07
C GLU A 254 -24.93 12.18 -7.31
N ILE A 255 -24.18 11.21 -7.82
CA ILE A 255 -24.13 9.84 -7.30
C ILE A 255 -23.06 9.72 -6.21
N SER A 256 -23.40 9.01 -5.15
CA SER A 256 -22.49 8.74 -4.03
C SER A 256 -21.25 7.95 -4.47
N LYS A 257 -20.17 8.11 -3.70
CA LYS A 257 -18.95 7.33 -3.83
C LYS A 257 -19.24 5.85 -3.63
N LYS A 258 -18.66 5.00 -4.49
CA LYS A 258 -18.65 3.54 -4.32
C LYS A 258 -17.83 3.18 -3.07
N SER A 259 -18.30 2.27 -2.26
CA SER A 259 -17.54 1.74 -1.12
C SER A 259 -16.75 0.50 -1.53
N LEU A 260 -15.53 0.69 -2.03
CA LEU A 260 -14.65 -0.41 -2.43
C LEU A 260 -14.24 -1.28 -1.23
N SER A 261 -13.97 -0.63 -0.09
CA SER A 261 -13.62 -1.31 1.15
C SER A 261 -14.71 -2.26 1.64
N GLU A 262 -15.99 -1.82 1.62
CA GLU A 262 -17.10 -2.66 2.08
C GLU A 262 -17.36 -3.83 1.11
N ILE A 263 -17.21 -3.62 -0.19
CA ILE A 263 -17.29 -4.71 -1.18
C ILE A 263 -16.22 -5.77 -0.87
N ALA A 264 -14.98 -5.37 -0.64
CA ALA A 264 -13.91 -6.31 -0.29
C ALA A 264 -14.15 -7.01 1.06
N MET A 265 -14.72 -6.33 2.06
CA MET A 265 -15.07 -6.93 3.35
C MET A 265 -16.12 -8.02 3.24
N THR A 266 -16.97 -8.03 2.21
CA THR A 266 -18.00 -9.08 2.01
C THR A 266 -17.41 -10.47 1.81
N TYR A 267 -16.17 -10.59 1.33
CA TYR A 267 -15.47 -11.86 1.22
C TYR A 267 -15.12 -12.49 2.58
N GLY A 268 -15.00 -11.69 3.64
CA GLY A 268 -14.79 -12.16 5.02
C GLY A 268 -13.39 -12.64 5.34
N TYR A 269 -12.51 -12.84 4.34
CA TYR A 269 -11.12 -13.28 4.50
C TYR A 269 -10.09 -12.27 3.94
N ILE A 270 -10.50 -11.14 3.40
CA ILE A 270 -9.60 -10.09 2.91
C ILE A 270 -9.28 -9.13 4.05
N TYR A 271 -7.99 -8.84 4.27
CA TYR A 271 -7.61 -7.73 5.14
C TYR A 271 -7.96 -6.41 4.45
N VAL A 272 -8.68 -5.52 5.13
CA VAL A 272 -9.07 -4.23 4.56
C VAL A 272 -8.70 -3.10 5.53
N ALA A 273 -8.05 -2.06 5.00
CA ALA A 273 -7.78 -0.85 5.78
C ALA A 273 -8.10 0.40 4.97
N GLN A 274 -8.72 1.37 5.63
CA GLN A 274 -8.90 2.72 5.11
C GLN A 274 -8.10 3.68 5.96
N ILE A 275 -7.14 4.38 5.34
CA ILE A 275 -6.11 5.15 6.03
C ILE A 275 -5.98 6.58 5.48
N ALA A 276 -5.42 7.47 6.29
CA ALA A 276 -5.00 8.81 5.88
C ALA A 276 -3.73 9.18 6.67
N LEU A 277 -2.57 9.16 6.00
CA LEU A 277 -1.27 9.28 6.64
C LEU A 277 -1.15 10.56 7.48
N GLY A 278 -1.55 11.71 6.92
CA GLY A 278 -1.51 13.01 7.61
C GLY A 278 -2.47 13.15 8.79
N ALA A 279 -3.50 12.29 8.86
CA ALA A 279 -4.46 12.30 9.96
C ALA A 279 -4.04 11.40 11.12
N ASN A 280 -3.54 10.19 10.82
CA ASN A 280 -3.13 9.25 11.85
C ASN A 280 -1.99 8.34 11.34
N MET A 281 -0.75 8.80 11.53
CA MET A 281 0.45 8.07 11.10
C MET A 281 0.58 6.71 11.79
N ASN A 282 0.19 6.60 13.08
CA ASN A 282 0.26 5.33 13.81
C ASN A 282 -0.68 4.28 13.20
N GLN A 283 -1.92 4.67 12.89
CA GLN A 283 -2.90 3.77 12.26
C GLN A 283 -2.41 3.36 10.85
N ALA A 284 -1.86 4.30 10.09
CA ALA A 284 -1.38 4.03 8.73
C ALA A 284 -0.19 3.05 8.73
N VAL A 285 0.84 3.29 9.55
CA VAL A 285 2.01 2.39 9.66
C VAL A 285 1.58 1.01 10.13
N LYS A 286 0.72 0.95 11.17
CA LYS A 286 0.21 -0.31 11.69
C LYS A 286 -0.59 -1.08 10.64
N ALA A 287 -1.50 -0.42 9.92
CA ALA A 287 -2.32 -1.06 8.89
C ALA A 287 -1.47 -1.63 7.75
N ILE A 288 -0.44 -0.91 7.30
CA ILE A 288 0.50 -1.37 6.27
C ILE A 288 1.30 -2.58 6.76
N ALA A 289 1.79 -2.55 8.01
CA ALA A 289 2.54 -3.66 8.59
C ALA A 289 1.65 -4.91 8.81
N GLU A 290 0.40 -4.72 9.25
CA GLU A 290 -0.57 -5.81 9.42
C GLU A 290 -0.97 -6.43 8.08
N ALA A 291 -1.14 -5.62 7.04
CA ALA A 291 -1.45 -6.10 5.68
C ALA A 291 -0.35 -7.02 5.15
N GLU A 292 0.91 -6.61 5.26
CA GLU A 292 2.05 -7.44 4.83
C GLU A 292 2.22 -8.72 5.65
N ALA A 293 1.87 -8.68 6.93
CA ALA A 293 1.94 -9.85 7.82
C ALA A 293 0.74 -10.79 7.65
N TYR A 294 -0.33 -10.35 7.01
CA TYR A 294 -1.55 -11.14 6.81
C TYR A 294 -1.32 -12.20 5.73
N PRO A 295 -1.63 -13.48 6.00
CA PRO A 295 -1.35 -14.58 5.05
C PRO A 295 -2.48 -14.75 4.02
N GLY A 296 -2.81 -13.69 3.30
CA GLY A 296 -3.88 -13.63 2.32
C GLY A 296 -3.95 -12.26 1.65
N PRO A 297 -4.96 -12.00 0.81
CA PRO A 297 -5.07 -10.73 0.10
C PRO A 297 -5.38 -9.58 1.05
N SER A 298 -4.72 -8.46 0.81
CA SER A 298 -4.89 -7.24 1.58
C SER A 298 -5.24 -6.07 0.67
N LEU A 299 -6.22 -5.25 1.07
CA LEU A 299 -6.62 -4.03 0.39
C LEU A 299 -6.46 -2.84 1.33
N ILE A 300 -5.58 -1.92 0.96
CA ILE A 300 -5.38 -0.65 1.67
C ILE A 300 -5.84 0.48 0.77
N ILE A 301 -6.73 1.34 1.26
CA ILE A 301 -7.21 2.52 0.57
C ILE A 301 -6.72 3.74 1.32
N GLY A 302 -5.80 4.49 0.70
CA GLY A 302 -5.22 5.69 1.26
C GLY A 302 -5.83 6.96 0.65
N TYR A 303 -6.41 7.81 1.49
CA TYR A 303 -6.88 9.13 1.03
C TYR A 303 -5.69 9.96 0.52
N ALA A 304 -5.78 10.40 -0.71
CA ALA A 304 -4.68 11.05 -1.41
C ALA A 304 -5.11 12.40 -2.02
N PRO A 305 -5.11 13.50 -1.23
CA PRO A 305 -5.35 14.83 -1.80
C PRO A 305 -4.44 15.10 -3.00
N CYS A 306 -5.05 15.67 -4.04
CA CYS A 306 -4.44 15.91 -5.34
C CYS A 306 -4.37 17.42 -5.64
N GLU A 307 -3.42 17.81 -6.48
CA GLU A 307 -3.33 19.19 -7.02
C GLU A 307 -4.67 19.64 -7.65
N LEU A 308 -5.37 18.71 -8.32
CA LEU A 308 -6.65 18.96 -8.96
C LEU A 308 -7.80 19.23 -7.98
N HIS A 309 -7.65 18.93 -6.69
CA HIS A 309 -8.61 19.34 -5.66
C HIS A 309 -8.64 20.84 -5.47
N GLY A 310 -7.52 21.52 -5.76
CA GLY A 310 -7.39 22.96 -5.60
C GLY A 310 -7.51 23.37 -4.13
N VAL A 311 -6.72 22.72 -3.26
CA VAL A 311 -6.67 22.99 -1.82
C VAL A 311 -6.20 24.43 -1.58
N LYS A 312 -6.94 25.21 -0.80
CA LYS A 312 -6.54 26.57 -0.45
C LYS A 312 -5.19 26.59 0.27
N GLY A 313 -4.28 27.42 -0.19
CA GLY A 313 -2.91 27.50 0.31
C GLY A 313 -1.96 26.49 -0.34
N GLY A 314 -2.45 25.70 -1.31
CA GLY A 314 -1.63 24.76 -2.13
C GLY A 314 -1.31 23.44 -1.44
N MET A 315 -0.63 22.58 -2.16
CA MET A 315 -0.36 21.19 -1.77
C MET A 315 0.69 21.03 -0.68
N THR A 316 1.37 22.06 -0.25
CA THR A 316 2.16 22.07 1.00
C THR A 316 1.30 21.74 2.22
N ASN A 317 -0.02 21.97 2.12
CA ASN A 317 -1.01 21.62 3.14
C ASN A 317 -1.58 20.19 3.03
N CYS A 318 -1.10 19.38 2.11
CA CYS A 318 -1.65 18.06 1.80
C CYS A 318 -1.89 17.19 3.05
N GLN A 319 -0.90 17.05 3.91
CA GLN A 319 -1.02 16.24 5.13
C GLN A 319 -2.05 16.84 6.13
N ASN A 320 -2.12 18.17 6.20
CA ASN A 320 -3.11 18.85 7.02
C ASN A 320 -4.52 18.71 6.45
N GLU A 321 -4.66 18.68 5.12
CA GLU A 321 -5.96 18.45 4.46
C GLU A 321 -6.49 17.03 4.73
N MET A 322 -5.61 16.01 4.73
CA MET A 322 -5.98 14.65 5.20
C MET A 322 -6.51 14.67 6.62
N LYS A 323 -5.85 15.43 7.51
CA LYS A 323 -6.29 15.56 8.90
C LYS A 323 -7.66 16.22 9.00
N LYS A 324 -7.89 17.32 8.28
CA LYS A 324 -9.20 18.00 8.23
C LYS A 324 -10.30 17.06 7.70
N ALA A 325 -10.02 16.29 6.65
CA ALA A 325 -10.98 15.35 6.09
C ALA A 325 -11.41 14.28 7.11
N VAL A 326 -10.48 13.77 7.91
CA VAL A 326 -10.80 12.81 8.99
C VAL A 326 -11.51 13.47 10.16
N GLU A 327 -11.07 14.65 10.58
CA GLU A 327 -11.71 15.40 11.68
C GLU A 327 -13.14 15.87 11.34
N ALA A 328 -13.41 16.11 10.08
CA ALA A 328 -14.73 16.45 9.56
C ALA A 328 -15.67 15.23 9.44
N GLY A 329 -15.14 14.02 9.45
CA GLY A 329 -15.88 12.79 9.13
C GLY A 329 -16.10 12.56 7.63
N TYR A 330 -15.40 13.32 6.79
CA TYR A 330 -15.40 13.13 5.33
C TYR A 330 -14.71 11.84 4.93
N TRP A 331 -13.60 11.51 5.59
CA TRP A 331 -12.85 10.27 5.43
C TRP A 331 -12.81 9.48 6.73
N ASN A 332 -13.24 8.21 6.71
CA ASN A 332 -13.26 7.36 7.90
C ASN A 332 -12.03 6.46 7.95
N LEU A 333 -11.39 6.39 9.10
CA LEU A 333 -10.27 5.48 9.38
C LEU A 333 -10.79 4.21 10.03
N PHE A 334 -10.52 3.05 9.44
CA PHE A 334 -10.85 1.75 10.02
C PHE A 334 -9.94 0.65 9.48
N THR A 335 -9.96 -0.48 10.16
CA THR A 335 -9.33 -1.73 9.71
C THR A 335 -10.29 -2.88 9.90
N PHE A 336 -10.28 -3.82 8.98
CA PHE A 336 -10.93 -5.11 9.08
C PHE A 336 -9.85 -6.19 8.94
N ASN A 337 -9.53 -6.86 10.05
CA ASN A 337 -8.52 -7.92 10.11
C ASN A 337 -9.19 -9.26 10.41
N PRO A 338 -9.42 -10.11 9.40
CA PRO A 338 -10.07 -11.40 9.60
C PRO A 338 -9.35 -12.34 10.59
N ALA A 339 -8.02 -12.21 10.71
CA ALA A 339 -7.24 -13.03 11.63
C ALA A 339 -7.60 -12.79 13.12
N ASN A 340 -8.19 -11.66 13.44
CA ASN A 340 -8.65 -11.35 14.79
C ASN A 340 -9.78 -12.31 15.25
N LYS A 341 -10.62 -12.82 14.33
CA LYS A 341 -11.68 -13.77 14.65
C LYS A 341 -11.14 -15.05 15.29
N ALA A 342 -10.03 -15.58 14.76
CA ALA A 342 -9.38 -16.77 15.32
C ALA A 342 -8.81 -16.54 16.74
N GLN A 343 -8.64 -15.28 17.14
CA GLN A 343 -8.17 -14.87 18.48
C GLN A 343 -9.33 -14.46 19.40
N GLY A 344 -10.57 -14.61 18.97
CA GLY A 344 -11.77 -14.15 19.71
C GLY A 344 -11.87 -12.62 19.82
N LYS A 345 -11.21 -11.88 18.91
CA LYS A 345 -11.22 -10.41 18.87
C LYS A 345 -12.14 -9.93 17.74
N ASN A 346 -12.69 -8.73 17.91
CA ASN A 346 -13.44 -8.08 16.85
C ASN A 346 -12.51 -7.83 15.64
N PRO A 347 -12.87 -8.32 14.44
CA PRO A 347 -12.10 -8.06 13.23
C PRO A 347 -12.20 -6.61 12.77
N PHE A 348 -13.28 -5.89 13.08
CA PHE A 348 -13.51 -4.51 12.63
C PHE A 348 -13.17 -3.50 13.71
N THR A 349 -12.29 -2.55 13.40
CA THR A 349 -11.89 -1.46 14.29
C THR A 349 -12.14 -0.13 13.60
N LEU A 350 -13.10 0.66 14.08
CA LEU A 350 -13.36 2.04 13.64
C LEU A 350 -12.58 3.01 14.52
N THR A 351 -11.73 3.83 13.89
CA THR A 351 -10.87 4.81 14.61
C THR A 351 -11.41 6.24 14.48
N SER A 352 -12.22 6.52 13.47
CA SER A 352 -12.83 7.83 13.24
C SER A 352 -13.95 8.15 14.23
N LYS A 353 -14.21 9.45 14.39
CA LYS A 353 -15.33 10.01 15.15
C LYS A 353 -16.52 10.29 14.22
N ALA A 354 -17.67 10.62 14.82
CA ALA A 354 -18.85 11.07 14.11
C ALA A 354 -18.57 12.34 13.28
N VAL A 355 -19.41 12.57 12.29
CA VAL A 355 -19.32 13.74 11.40
C VAL A 355 -19.50 15.04 12.22
N ASP A 356 -18.61 15.99 11.97
CA ASP A 356 -18.71 17.36 12.46
C ASP A 356 -19.16 18.23 11.28
N GLY A 357 -20.45 18.60 11.25
CA GLY A 357 -21.05 19.29 10.11
C GLY A 357 -20.41 20.64 9.80
N GLU A 358 -19.99 21.40 10.82
CA GLU A 358 -19.30 22.68 10.60
C GLU A 358 -17.95 22.46 9.90
N LYS A 359 -17.14 21.53 10.41
CA LYS A 359 -15.85 21.16 9.77
C LYS A 359 -16.06 20.54 8.40
N TYR A 360 -17.13 19.78 8.22
CA TYR A 360 -17.46 19.16 6.93
C TYR A 360 -17.70 20.20 5.84
N GLN A 361 -18.57 21.18 6.11
CA GLN A 361 -18.84 22.27 5.17
C GLN A 361 -17.61 23.18 4.97
N ALA A 362 -16.81 23.39 6.02
CA ALA A 362 -15.55 24.12 5.91
C ALA A 362 -14.53 23.41 5.02
N LEU A 363 -14.44 22.08 5.08
CA LEU A 363 -13.61 21.27 4.20
C LEU A 363 -14.04 21.41 2.73
N LEU A 364 -15.34 21.27 2.43
CA LEU A 364 -15.85 21.46 1.07
C LEU A 364 -15.54 22.86 0.53
N ALA A 365 -15.67 23.89 1.38
CA ALA A 365 -15.32 25.26 1.01
C ALA A 365 -13.80 25.50 0.85
N ASN A 366 -12.96 24.62 1.39
CA ASN A 366 -11.50 24.72 1.32
C ASN A 366 -10.93 24.19 0.00
N GLU A 367 -11.67 23.36 -0.72
CA GLU A 367 -11.24 22.76 -1.98
C GLU A 367 -11.97 23.32 -3.19
N THR A 368 -11.21 23.72 -4.21
CA THR A 368 -11.80 24.36 -5.41
C THR A 368 -12.74 23.40 -6.15
N ARG A 369 -12.49 22.09 -6.13
CA ARG A 369 -13.37 21.07 -6.75
C ARG A 369 -14.82 21.12 -6.22
N TYR A 370 -15.05 21.67 -5.01
CA TYR A 370 -16.38 21.93 -4.45
C TYR A 370 -16.76 23.41 -4.53
N SER A 371 -15.88 24.32 -4.05
CA SER A 371 -16.21 25.73 -3.91
C SER A 371 -16.54 26.43 -5.25
N ARG A 372 -16.06 25.90 -6.38
CA ARG A 372 -16.45 26.41 -7.72
C ARG A 372 -17.92 26.14 -8.05
N LEU A 373 -18.53 25.08 -7.50
CA LEU A 373 -19.96 24.81 -7.70
C LEU A 373 -20.82 25.90 -7.06
N THR A 374 -20.44 26.37 -5.89
CA THR A 374 -21.14 27.46 -5.18
C THR A 374 -21.21 28.73 -6.00
N ARG A 375 -20.17 29.01 -6.82
CA ARG A 375 -20.15 30.19 -7.70
C ARG A 375 -20.95 29.98 -8.97
N ALA A 376 -20.89 28.78 -9.57
CA ALA A 376 -21.53 28.49 -10.84
C ALA A 376 -23.03 28.13 -10.67
N PHE A 377 -23.39 27.39 -9.62
CA PHE A 377 -24.72 26.86 -9.39
C PHE A 377 -25.05 26.87 -7.90
N PRO A 378 -25.30 28.04 -7.27
CA PRO A 378 -25.38 28.21 -5.81
C PRO A 378 -26.48 27.35 -5.15
N GLU A 379 -27.68 27.31 -5.71
CA GLU A 379 -28.77 26.51 -5.12
C GLU A 379 -28.49 25.01 -5.25
N ARG A 380 -27.92 24.59 -6.36
CA ARG A 380 -27.52 23.20 -6.56
C ARG A 380 -26.36 22.80 -5.62
N ALA A 381 -25.39 23.68 -5.43
CA ALA A 381 -24.31 23.47 -4.48
C ALA A 381 -24.85 23.23 -3.06
N LYS A 382 -25.79 24.08 -2.61
CA LYS A 382 -26.43 23.95 -1.30
C LYS A 382 -27.11 22.58 -1.13
N GLN A 383 -27.86 22.13 -2.14
CA GLN A 383 -28.55 20.83 -2.13
C GLN A 383 -27.55 19.67 -2.11
N LEU A 384 -26.55 19.69 -2.99
CA LEU A 384 -25.59 18.60 -3.11
C LEU A 384 -24.65 18.51 -1.90
N PHE A 385 -24.23 19.64 -1.31
CA PHE A 385 -23.37 19.64 -0.13
C PHE A 385 -24.12 19.17 1.13
N ALA A 386 -25.38 19.55 1.30
CA ALA A 386 -26.22 19.00 2.36
C ALA A 386 -26.42 17.49 2.21
N ARG A 387 -26.67 17.01 0.97
CA ARG A 387 -26.78 15.58 0.70
C ARG A 387 -25.45 14.83 0.90
N ASN A 388 -24.32 15.44 0.55
CA ASN A 388 -22.99 14.86 0.77
C ASN A 388 -22.72 14.63 2.27
N GLU A 389 -23.02 15.63 3.08
CA GLU A 389 -22.91 15.54 4.54
C GLU A 389 -23.86 14.49 5.14
N GLN A 390 -25.10 14.41 4.65
CA GLN A 390 -26.03 13.36 5.08
C GLN A 390 -25.50 11.97 4.77
N VAL A 391 -25.00 11.74 3.56
CA VAL A 391 -24.39 10.45 3.17
C VAL A 391 -23.17 10.12 4.03
N ALA A 392 -22.39 11.11 4.45
CA ALA A 392 -21.28 10.89 5.37
C ALA A 392 -21.76 10.45 6.77
N ASN A 393 -22.85 11.08 7.28
CA ASN A 393 -23.48 10.66 8.53
C ASN A 393 -24.00 9.23 8.46
N ASP A 394 -24.74 8.90 7.40
CA ASP A 394 -25.31 7.55 7.19
C ASP A 394 -24.18 6.50 7.13
N ARG A 395 -23.07 6.81 6.44
CA ARG A 395 -21.90 5.95 6.37
C ARG A 395 -21.24 5.75 7.73
N TYR A 396 -21.06 6.82 8.51
CA TYR A 396 -20.48 6.70 9.86
C TYR A 396 -21.37 5.84 10.78
N GLU A 397 -22.69 6.04 10.72
CA GLU A 397 -23.64 5.22 11.48
C GLU A 397 -23.56 3.75 11.07
N HIS A 398 -23.50 3.48 9.75
CA HIS A 398 -23.32 2.12 9.23
C HIS A 398 -22.02 1.47 9.75
N LEU A 399 -20.88 2.16 9.64
CA LEU A 399 -19.60 1.66 10.13
C LEU A 399 -19.61 1.43 11.66
N SER A 400 -20.30 2.28 12.41
CA SER A 400 -20.48 2.10 13.86
C SER A 400 -21.28 0.86 14.19
N ARG A 401 -22.31 0.55 13.39
CA ARG A 401 -23.09 -0.70 13.53
C ARG A 401 -22.26 -1.94 13.18
N LEU A 402 -21.34 -1.86 12.23
CA LEU A 402 -20.40 -2.97 11.94
C LEU A 402 -19.51 -3.31 13.15
N VAL A 403 -19.09 -2.32 13.95
CA VAL A 403 -18.36 -2.60 15.20
C VAL A 403 -19.17 -3.50 16.14
N GLU A 404 -20.48 -3.24 16.25
CA GLU A 404 -21.36 -4.06 17.09
C GLU A 404 -21.68 -5.43 16.46
N LEU A 405 -21.84 -5.48 15.14
CA LEU A 405 -22.17 -6.71 14.40
C LEU A 405 -21.06 -7.76 14.51
N TYR A 406 -19.83 -7.34 14.58
CA TYR A 406 -18.66 -8.22 14.65
C TYR A 406 -18.18 -8.56 16.08
N LYS A 407 -18.87 -8.00 17.12
CA LYS A 407 -18.62 -8.41 18.52
C LYS A 407 -19.12 -9.84 18.76
#